data_f151749956a26aeaf3ec904144e3d4d1
#
_entry.id   f151749956a26aeaf3ec904144e3d4d1
#
_cell.length_a   1.000
_cell.length_b   1.000
_cell.length_c   1.000
_cell.angle_alpha   90.00
_cell.angle_beta   90.00
_cell.angle_gamma   90.00
#
_symmetry.space_group_name_H-M   'P 1'
#
loop_
_entity.id
_entity.type
_entity.pdbx_description
1 polymer ?
#
loop_
_entity_poly.entity_id
_entity_poly.type
_entity_poly.pdbx_seq_one_letter_code
_entity_poly.pdbx_strand_id
1 'polypeptide(L)'
;FATTEPEKVIGTIRSRTHHYPFRLVPPRLLADYLAQICRTEGVEVDQTAIPLVVRAGGGSVRDSLSVLDQLLGGAGDEGVSYTQAAALLGYTPDALLDEIMDAFAAGDSAGVFRTVDKVIEVGQDPRRFAEDLLRRLRDLVILSAVPDAATNGLLDVAADQAQRLQTQVAGMGAGELTRAAEVIATGLTDMRGTTAPRLHLELMCARVLLPGADADERGLHARMDRLERRVGMMGVGERQQPVADWDDVGEPTQRIEAPGPSPRAHRPPEPAQPVQEPPREPAQR
;
A
#
# COMPACT_ATOMS: atom_id res chain seq x y z
N PHE A 1 10.37 7.58 40.29
CA PHE A 1 9.75 8.14 39.07
C PHE A 1 9.56 7.02 38.08
N ALA A 2 8.43 7.04 37.33
CA ALA A 2 8.18 6.19 36.19
C ALA A 2 7.84 7.10 35.01
N THR A 3 8.47 6.87 33.85
CA THR A 3 8.26 7.69 32.65
C THR A 3 8.50 6.85 31.40
N THR A 4 7.75 7.13 30.34
CA THR A 4 7.98 6.59 28.99
C THR A 4 8.98 7.42 28.20
N GLU A 5 9.37 8.62 28.71
CA GLU A 5 10.26 9.56 28.06
C GLU A 5 11.42 9.98 28.98
N PRO A 6 12.37 9.07 29.26
CA PRO A 6 13.45 9.31 30.18
C PRO A 6 14.37 10.48 29.78
N GLU A 7 14.41 10.81 28.49
CA GLU A 7 15.16 11.93 27.96
C GLU A 7 14.60 13.30 28.37
N LYS A 8 13.30 13.39 28.67
CA LYS A 8 12.65 14.62 29.19
C LYS A 8 12.89 14.86 30.67
N VAL A 9 13.44 13.86 31.38
CA VAL A 9 13.80 14.03 32.80
C VAL A 9 15.02 14.92 32.92
N ILE A 10 14.94 15.93 33.82
CA ILE A 10 16.02 16.92 34.05
C ILE A 10 17.35 16.19 34.38
N GLY A 11 18.43 16.57 33.69
CA GLY A 11 19.74 15.92 33.80
C GLY A 11 20.28 15.79 35.24
N THR A 12 20.00 16.76 36.13
CA THR A 12 20.38 16.73 37.55
C THR A 12 19.69 15.60 38.34
N ILE A 13 18.47 15.24 37.98
CA ILE A 13 17.76 14.10 38.57
C ILE A 13 18.30 12.80 38.00
N ARG A 14 18.45 12.74 36.68
CA ARG A 14 18.92 11.54 35.96
C ARG A 14 20.34 11.13 36.40
N SER A 15 21.22 12.09 36.66
CA SER A 15 22.59 11.81 37.12
C SER A 15 22.68 11.33 38.59
N ARG A 16 21.61 11.49 39.37
CA ARG A 16 21.55 11.11 40.79
C ARG A 16 20.62 9.97 41.12
N THR A 17 20.04 9.33 40.09
CA THR A 17 19.12 8.22 40.23
C THR A 17 19.57 7.02 39.41
N HIS A 18 19.24 5.83 39.85
CA HIS A 18 19.41 4.63 39.05
C HIS A 18 18.32 4.57 37.99
N HIS A 19 18.68 4.21 36.76
CA HIS A 19 17.78 4.05 35.64
C HIS A 19 17.56 2.56 35.37
N TYR A 20 16.29 2.12 35.42
CA TYR A 20 15.87 0.75 35.14
C TYR A 20 14.96 0.74 33.89
N PRO A 21 15.50 0.47 32.69
CA PRO A 21 14.69 0.42 31.49
C PRO A 21 13.86 -0.85 31.43
N PHE A 22 12.55 -0.70 31.28
CA PHE A 22 11.65 -1.79 30.94
C PHE A 22 11.47 -1.83 29.44
N ARG A 23 11.68 -3.00 28.84
CA ARG A 23 11.50 -3.20 27.40
C ARG A 23 10.04 -3.42 27.06
N LEU A 24 9.66 -3.13 25.81
CA LEU A 24 8.37 -3.53 25.26
C LEU A 24 8.25 -5.06 25.30
N VAL A 25 7.03 -5.54 25.53
CA VAL A 25 6.76 -6.98 25.55
C VAL A 25 6.62 -7.49 24.11
N PRO A 26 7.26 -8.63 23.77
CA PRO A 26 7.10 -9.24 22.45
C PRO A 26 5.62 -9.51 22.14
N PRO A 27 5.18 -9.27 20.88
CA PRO A 27 3.76 -9.38 20.51
C PRO A 27 3.11 -10.71 20.86
N ARG A 28 3.79 -11.84 20.63
CA ARG A 28 3.28 -13.18 20.96
C ARG A 28 3.04 -13.36 22.47
N LEU A 29 4.02 -12.99 23.28
CA LEU A 29 3.90 -13.09 24.73
C LEU A 29 2.77 -12.20 25.27
N LEU A 30 2.61 -11.01 24.67
CA LEU A 30 1.53 -10.10 25.01
C LEU A 30 0.16 -10.67 24.59
N ALA A 31 0.05 -11.26 23.41
CA ALA A 31 -1.17 -11.92 22.94
C ALA A 31 -1.59 -13.07 23.86
N ASP A 32 -0.64 -13.94 24.25
CA ASP A 32 -0.90 -15.05 25.17
C ASP A 32 -1.41 -14.55 26.53
N TYR A 33 -0.81 -13.48 27.04
CA TYR A 33 -1.21 -12.85 28.29
C TYR A 33 -2.62 -12.24 28.20
N LEU A 34 -2.94 -11.50 27.14
CA LEU A 34 -4.26 -10.92 26.93
C LEU A 34 -5.33 -12.01 26.78
N ALA A 35 -5.05 -13.09 26.06
CA ALA A 35 -5.95 -14.23 25.94
C ALA A 35 -6.19 -14.92 27.32
N GLN A 36 -5.18 -14.95 28.19
CA GLN A 36 -5.34 -15.46 29.57
C GLN A 36 -6.26 -14.53 30.38
N ILE A 37 -6.11 -13.22 30.27
CA ILE A 37 -6.99 -12.24 30.95
C ILE A 37 -8.45 -12.43 30.50
N CYS A 38 -8.72 -12.51 29.19
CA CYS A 38 -10.08 -12.75 28.68
C CYS A 38 -10.73 -14.00 29.32
N ARG A 39 -9.97 -15.10 29.41
CA ARG A 39 -10.44 -16.33 30.08
C ARG A 39 -10.73 -16.12 31.57
N THR A 40 -9.91 -15.32 32.25
CA THR A 40 -10.09 -15.03 33.69
C THR A 40 -11.33 -14.17 33.93
N GLU A 41 -11.59 -13.21 33.03
CA GLU A 41 -12.78 -12.35 33.06
C GLU A 41 -14.05 -13.08 32.55
N GLY A 42 -13.92 -14.30 32.02
CA GLY A 42 -15.04 -15.11 31.52
C GLY A 42 -15.68 -14.57 30.26
N VAL A 43 -14.96 -13.76 29.47
CA VAL A 43 -15.46 -13.21 28.20
C VAL A 43 -14.82 -13.95 27.02
N GLU A 44 -15.66 -14.45 26.11
CA GLU A 44 -15.18 -15.04 24.87
C GLU A 44 -14.71 -13.92 23.93
N VAL A 45 -13.46 -14.04 23.45
CA VAL A 45 -12.87 -13.13 22.50
C VAL A 45 -12.31 -13.92 21.33
N ASP A 46 -12.69 -13.53 20.13
CA ASP A 46 -12.17 -14.12 18.90
C ASP A 46 -10.63 -14.03 18.89
N GLN A 47 -9.98 -15.15 18.63
CA GLN A 47 -8.51 -15.21 18.62
C GLN A 47 -7.90 -14.26 17.60
N THR A 48 -8.61 -13.94 16.53
CA THR A 48 -8.18 -12.97 15.51
C THR A 48 -8.34 -11.53 15.97
N ALA A 49 -9.12 -11.25 17.02
CA ALA A 49 -9.25 -9.92 17.63
C ALA A 49 -8.07 -9.57 18.56
N ILE A 50 -7.44 -10.55 19.21
CA ILE A 50 -6.31 -10.33 20.12
C ILE A 50 -5.13 -9.61 19.44
N PRO A 51 -4.68 -9.98 18.22
CA PRO A 51 -3.64 -9.25 17.51
C PRO A 51 -3.97 -7.76 17.28
N LEU A 52 -5.24 -7.40 17.11
CA LEU A 52 -5.65 -5.99 16.97
C LEU A 52 -5.37 -5.21 18.26
N VAL A 53 -5.65 -5.81 19.42
CA VAL A 53 -5.37 -5.22 20.73
C VAL A 53 -3.87 -5.06 20.96
N VAL A 54 -3.08 -6.10 20.66
CA VAL A 54 -1.61 -6.07 20.74
C VAL A 54 -1.03 -4.95 19.87
N ARG A 55 -1.55 -4.82 18.67
CA ARG A 55 -1.16 -3.77 17.73
C ARG A 55 -1.51 -2.37 18.24
N ALA A 56 -2.70 -2.19 18.81
CA ALA A 56 -3.14 -0.93 19.37
C ALA A 56 -2.29 -0.50 20.59
N GLY A 57 -1.88 -1.48 21.43
CA GLY A 57 -1.06 -1.23 22.62
C GLY A 57 0.43 -1.04 22.33
N GLY A 58 0.92 -1.30 21.11
CA GLY A 58 2.29 -1.00 20.66
C GLY A 58 3.39 -1.64 21.53
N GLY A 59 3.13 -2.80 22.19
CA GLY A 59 4.05 -3.49 23.08
C GLY A 59 4.00 -3.01 24.53
N SER A 60 3.15 -2.05 24.85
CA SER A 60 2.85 -1.60 26.22
C SER A 60 1.75 -2.48 26.82
N VAL A 61 2.06 -3.19 27.90
CA VAL A 61 1.07 -4.02 28.63
C VAL A 61 -0.08 -3.17 29.14
N ARG A 62 0.22 -2.01 29.73
CA ARG A 62 -0.77 -1.09 30.26
C ARG A 62 -1.76 -0.62 29.19
N ASP A 63 -1.23 -0.18 28.05
CA ASP A 63 -2.07 0.38 27.00
C ASP A 63 -2.88 -0.73 26.33
N SER A 64 -2.30 -1.93 26.14
CA SER A 64 -3.00 -3.11 25.65
C SER A 64 -4.13 -3.54 26.58
N LEU A 65 -3.92 -3.52 27.90
CA LEU A 65 -4.97 -3.83 28.88
C LEU A 65 -6.07 -2.77 28.87
N SER A 66 -5.73 -1.48 28.73
CA SER A 66 -6.73 -0.40 28.60
C SER A 66 -7.59 -0.55 27.34
N VAL A 67 -6.98 -0.94 26.22
CA VAL A 67 -7.68 -1.23 24.97
C VAL A 67 -8.58 -2.48 25.13
N LEU A 68 -8.05 -3.53 25.76
CA LEU A 68 -8.81 -4.75 26.02
C LEU A 68 -10.04 -4.47 26.92
N ASP A 69 -9.86 -3.70 27.98
CA ASP A 69 -10.94 -3.32 28.90
C ASP A 69 -12.07 -2.58 28.18
N GLN A 70 -11.73 -1.66 27.24
CA GLN A 70 -12.72 -0.99 26.39
C GLN A 70 -13.49 -1.98 25.50
N LEU A 71 -12.80 -2.97 24.93
CA LEU A 71 -13.44 -4.01 24.11
C LEU A 71 -14.36 -4.90 24.95
N LEU A 72 -13.91 -5.34 26.12
CA LEU A 72 -14.71 -6.17 27.03
C LEU A 72 -15.92 -5.41 27.56
N GLY A 73 -15.79 -4.10 27.85
CA GLY A 73 -16.90 -3.24 28.26
C GLY A 73 -17.95 -3.05 27.17
N GLY A 74 -17.60 -3.22 25.92
CA GLY A 74 -18.51 -3.20 24.75
C GLY A 74 -18.98 -4.59 24.29
N ALA A 75 -18.54 -5.66 24.97
CA ALA A 75 -18.92 -7.03 24.63
C ALA A 75 -20.40 -7.27 24.94
N GLY A 76 -21.11 -7.93 24.02
CA GLY A 76 -22.43 -8.50 24.27
C GLY A 76 -22.33 -9.91 24.87
N ASP A 77 -23.48 -10.58 24.99
CA ASP A 77 -23.55 -11.95 25.49
C ASP A 77 -22.76 -12.97 24.64
N GLU A 78 -22.48 -12.63 23.37
CA GLU A 78 -21.71 -13.45 22.42
C GLU A 78 -20.18 -13.17 22.48
N GLY A 79 -19.75 -12.29 23.40
CA GLY A 79 -18.34 -11.91 23.50
C GLY A 79 -17.88 -10.85 22.49
N VAL A 80 -16.60 -10.85 22.12
CA VAL A 80 -15.98 -9.87 21.21
C VAL A 80 -15.57 -10.56 19.91
N SER A 81 -16.24 -10.24 18.80
CA SER A 81 -15.86 -10.68 17.48
C SER A 81 -14.73 -9.82 16.87
N TYR A 82 -14.04 -10.36 15.85
CA TYR A 82 -13.05 -9.59 15.08
C TYR A 82 -13.64 -8.30 14.50
N THR A 83 -14.82 -8.39 13.88
CA THR A 83 -15.48 -7.23 13.24
C THR A 83 -15.78 -6.13 14.25
N GLN A 84 -16.26 -6.51 15.40
CA GLN A 84 -16.57 -5.58 16.50
C GLN A 84 -15.30 -4.93 17.07
N ALA A 85 -14.24 -5.74 17.30
CA ALA A 85 -12.94 -5.22 17.73
C ALA A 85 -12.33 -4.27 16.70
N ALA A 86 -12.35 -4.63 15.42
CA ALA A 86 -11.84 -3.78 14.34
C ALA A 86 -12.61 -2.45 14.27
N ALA A 87 -13.94 -2.49 14.37
CA ALA A 87 -14.78 -1.28 14.33
C ALA A 87 -14.53 -0.37 15.54
N LEU A 88 -14.48 -0.92 16.77
CA LEU A 88 -14.23 -0.14 17.99
C LEU A 88 -12.83 0.48 18.00
N LEU A 89 -11.84 -0.24 17.50
CA LEU A 89 -10.46 0.24 17.41
C LEU A 89 -10.21 1.12 16.17
N GLY A 90 -11.20 1.25 15.29
CA GLY A 90 -11.11 2.03 14.07
C GLY A 90 -10.13 1.46 13.05
N TYR A 91 -9.91 0.13 13.06
CA TYR A 91 -9.11 -0.54 12.02
C TYR A 91 -9.90 -0.71 10.74
N THR A 92 -9.18 -0.64 9.63
CA THR A 92 -9.76 -0.88 8.31
C THR A 92 -10.15 -2.36 8.17
N PRO A 93 -11.38 -2.67 7.76
CA PRO A 93 -11.75 -4.04 7.40
C PRO A 93 -10.82 -4.61 6.32
N ASP A 94 -10.35 -5.83 6.51
CA ASP A 94 -9.44 -6.49 5.57
C ASP A 94 -10.01 -6.55 4.14
N ALA A 95 -11.33 -6.67 4.00
CA ALA A 95 -12.01 -6.66 2.71
C ALA A 95 -11.74 -5.38 1.89
N LEU A 96 -11.68 -4.20 2.53
CA LEU A 96 -11.36 -2.94 1.84
C LEU A 96 -9.88 -2.87 1.45
N LEU A 97 -8.99 -3.43 2.29
CA LEU A 97 -7.57 -3.53 1.96
C LEU A 97 -7.32 -4.52 0.82
N ASP A 98 -8.05 -5.63 0.79
CA ASP A 98 -7.99 -6.60 -0.30
C ASP A 98 -8.49 -5.96 -1.60
N GLU A 99 -9.66 -5.29 -1.57
CA GLU A 99 -10.25 -4.65 -2.75
C GLU A 99 -9.33 -3.59 -3.38
N ILE A 100 -8.69 -2.74 -2.57
CA ILE A 100 -7.78 -1.72 -3.11
C ILE A 100 -6.48 -2.34 -3.65
N MET A 101 -5.96 -3.39 -2.99
CA MET A 101 -4.75 -4.08 -3.46
C MET A 101 -5.00 -4.82 -4.78
N ASP A 102 -6.14 -5.50 -4.91
CA ASP A 102 -6.54 -6.17 -6.14
C ASP A 102 -6.73 -5.17 -7.29
N ALA A 103 -7.31 -4.00 -7.00
CA ALA A 103 -7.46 -2.93 -7.98
C ALA A 103 -6.09 -2.34 -8.40
N PHE A 104 -5.13 -2.18 -7.48
CA PHE A 104 -3.77 -1.77 -7.83
C PHE A 104 -3.07 -2.82 -8.70
N ALA A 105 -3.16 -4.10 -8.36
CA ALA A 105 -2.56 -5.20 -9.12
C ALA A 105 -3.13 -5.27 -10.55
N ALA A 106 -4.44 -5.06 -10.70
CA ALA A 106 -5.12 -5.02 -11.99
C ALA A 106 -4.88 -3.71 -12.78
N GLY A 107 -4.37 -2.65 -12.14
CA GLY A 107 -4.32 -1.32 -12.73
C GLY A 107 -5.71 -0.70 -12.95
N ASP A 108 -6.72 -1.17 -12.19
CA ASP A 108 -8.09 -0.64 -12.24
C ASP A 108 -8.20 0.66 -11.44
N SER A 109 -7.92 1.77 -12.10
CA SER A 109 -8.02 3.10 -11.51
C SER A 109 -9.43 3.40 -10.98
N ALA A 110 -10.48 2.96 -11.69
CA ALA A 110 -11.85 3.16 -11.25
C ALA A 110 -12.17 2.35 -9.97
N GLY A 111 -11.65 1.13 -9.87
CA GLY A 111 -11.74 0.28 -8.68
C GLY A 111 -11.09 0.92 -7.47
N VAL A 112 -9.86 1.43 -7.62
CA VAL A 112 -9.14 2.13 -6.54
C VAL A 112 -9.95 3.30 -6.00
N PHE A 113 -10.46 4.20 -6.84
CA PHE A 113 -11.22 5.35 -6.38
C PHE A 113 -12.59 4.97 -5.81
N ARG A 114 -13.26 3.94 -6.33
CA ARG A 114 -14.47 3.40 -5.70
C ARG A 114 -14.21 2.88 -4.29
N THR A 115 -13.07 2.21 -4.07
CA THR A 115 -12.70 1.75 -2.73
C THR A 115 -12.41 2.92 -1.78
N VAL A 116 -11.74 3.96 -2.27
CA VAL A 116 -11.54 5.20 -1.48
C VAL A 116 -12.89 5.83 -1.10
N ASP A 117 -13.84 5.91 -2.02
CA ASP A 117 -15.19 6.41 -1.71
C ASP A 117 -15.89 5.55 -0.65
N LYS A 118 -15.84 4.22 -0.76
CA LYS A 118 -16.38 3.29 0.26
C LYS A 118 -15.77 3.53 1.65
N VAL A 119 -14.44 3.76 1.73
CA VAL A 119 -13.76 4.08 2.99
C VAL A 119 -14.39 5.30 3.66
N ILE A 120 -14.71 6.33 2.88
CA ILE A 120 -15.36 7.55 3.39
C ILE A 120 -16.82 7.28 3.77
N GLU A 121 -17.56 6.55 2.93
CA GLU A 121 -18.98 6.23 3.15
C GLU A 121 -19.20 5.43 4.43
N VAL A 122 -18.30 4.49 4.77
CA VAL A 122 -18.39 3.74 6.04
C VAL A 122 -17.85 4.52 7.24
N GLY A 123 -17.45 5.78 7.05
CA GLY A 123 -16.96 6.64 8.13
C GLY A 123 -15.56 6.34 8.62
N GLN A 124 -14.75 5.59 7.83
CA GLN A 124 -13.37 5.29 8.17
C GLN A 124 -12.49 6.53 8.02
N ASP A 125 -11.55 6.74 8.94
CA ASP A 125 -10.57 7.83 8.84
C ASP A 125 -9.58 7.57 7.70
N PRO A 126 -9.45 8.48 6.71
CA PRO A 126 -8.58 8.29 5.54
C PRO A 126 -7.10 8.10 5.90
N ARG A 127 -6.64 8.75 6.98
CA ARG A 127 -5.26 8.60 7.44
C ARG A 127 -5.05 7.21 8.02
N ARG A 128 -6.00 6.72 8.84
CA ARG A 128 -5.95 5.38 9.41
C ARG A 128 -5.99 4.31 8.34
N PHE A 129 -6.82 4.50 7.32
CA PHE A 129 -6.83 3.65 6.14
C PHE A 129 -5.47 3.62 5.44
N ALA A 130 -4.85 4.77 5.22
CA ALA A 130 -3.51 4.84 4.62
C ALA A 130 -2.43 4.15 5.48
N GLU A 131 -2.52 4.26 6.81
CA GLU A 131 -1.63 3.54 7.75
C GLU A 131 -1.80 2.02 7.66
N ASP A 132 -3.03 1.53 7.53
CA ASP A 132 -3.33 0.11 7.37
C ASP A 132 -2.90 -0.40 5.99
N LEU A 133 -3.13 0.41 4.93
CA LEU A 133 -2.65 0.12 3.58
C LEU A 133 -1.13 0.04 3.52
N LEU A 134 -0.41 0.94 4.20
CA LEU A 134 1.05 0.87 4.29
C LEU A 134 1.52 -0.42 4.96
N ARG A 135 0.84 -0.86 6.02
CA ARG A 135 1.17 -2.15 6.67
C ARG A 135 0.92 -3.32 5.73
N ARG A 136 -0.18 -3.33 5.00
CA ARG A 136 -0.44 -4.36 3.99
C ARG A 136 0.65 -4.39 2.93
N LEU A 137 1.05 -3.24 2.40
CA LEU A 137 2.15 -3.13 1.44
C LEU A 137 3.50 -3.63 2.02
N ARG A 138 3.81 -3.28 3.28
CA ARG A 138 5.00 -3.80 3.97
C ARG A 138 4.99 -5.33 4.01
N ASP A 139 3.87 -5.93 4.39
CA ASP A 139 3.75 -7.39 4.51
C ASP A 139 3.93 -8.06 3.14
N LEU A 140 3.40 -7.45 2.06
CA LEU A 140 3.59 -7.93 0.70
C LEU A 140 5.04 -7.78 0.22
N VAL A 141 5.73 -6.69 0.56
CA VAL A 141 7.17 -6.50 0.27
C VAL A 141 8.00 -7.57 1.00
N ILE A 142 7.69 -7.86 2.27
CA ILE A 142 8.36 -8.92 3.04
C ILE A 142 8.14 -10.29 2.39
N LEU A 143 6.89 -10.63 2.02
CA LEU A 143 6.57 -11.89 1.35
C LEU A 143 7.20 -12.00 -0.03
N SER A 144 7.32 -10.90 -0.78
CA SER A 144 8.03 -10.87 -2.06
C SER A 144 9.52 -11.20 -1.90
N ALA A 145 10.13 -10.73 -0.81
CA ALA A 145 11.55 -11.00 -0.50
C ALA A 145 11.76 -12.37 0.18
N VAL A 146 10.82 -12.81 1.02
CA VAL A 146 10.87 -14.03 1.82
C VAL A 146 9.54 -14.78 1.68
N PRO A 147 9.38 -15.66 0.70
CA PRO A 147 8.11 -16.37 0.43
C PRO A 147 7.56 -17.15 1.64
N ASP A 148 8.43 -17.62 2.52
CA ASP A 148 8.08 -18.39 3.71
C ASP A 148 7.82 -17.53 4.96
N ALA A 149 7.74 -16.19 4.82
CA ALA A 149 7.63 -15.26 5.94
C ALA A 149 6.40 -15.52 6.84
N ALA A 150 5.31 -16.00 6.27
CA ALA A 150 4.10 -16.35 7.03
C ALA A 150 4.26 -17.64 7.84
N THR A 151 5.03 -18.63 7.34
CA THR A 151 5.22 -19.94 7.99
C THR A 151 6.35 -19.94 8.99
N ASN A 152 7.40 -19.15 8.76
CA ASN A 152 8.55 -19.05 9.67
C ASN A 152 8.34 -18.05 10.82
N GLY A 153 7.15 -17.41 10.90
CA GLY A 153 6.78 -16.50 11.97
C GLY A 153 7.36 -15.09 11.85
N LEU A 154 7.87 -14.72 10.68
CA LEU A 154 8.31 -13.35 10.39
C LEU A 154 7.09 -12.41 10.21
N LEU A 155 6.00 -12.95 9.67
CA LEU A 155 4.69 -12.29 9.62
C LEU A 155 3.72 -13.06 10.53
N ASP A 156 3.05 -12.31 11.42
CA ASP A 156 2.03 -12.85 12.31
C ASP A 156 0.65 -12.65 11.66
N VAL A 157 0.31 -13.57 10.77
CA VAL A 157 -0.93 -13.55 9.99
C VAL A 157 -1.64 -14.90 10.05
N ALA A 158 -2.96 -14.89 10.01
CA ALA A 158 -3.76 -16.12 9.95
C ALA A 158 -3.52 -16.86 8.61
N ALA A 159 -3.75 -18.17 8.59
CA ALA A 159 -3.43 -19.01 7.43
C ALA A 159 -4.21 -18.62 6.16
N ASP A 160 -5.48 -18.24 6.29
CA ASP A 160 -6.33 -17.76 5.20
C ASP A 160 -5.85 -16.41 4.66
N GLN A 161 -5.42 -15.51 5.55
CA GLN A 161 -4.82 -14.23 5.18
C GLN A 161 -3.47 -14.42 4.49
N ALA A 162 -2.63 -15.36 4.95
CA ALA A 162 -1.36 -15.69 4.32
C ALA A 162 -1.54 -16.09 2.85
N GLN A 163 -2.56 -16.91 2.55
CA GLN A 163 -2.88 -17.30 1.18
C GLN A 163 -3.30 -16.12 0.30
N ARG A 164 -4.11 -15.19 0.83
CA ARG A 164 -4.50 -13.96 0.11
C ARG A 164 -3.30 -13.08 -0.18
N LEU A 165 -2.42 -12.86 0.81
CA LEU A 165 -1.19 -12.08 0.63
C LEU A 165 -0.29 -12.69 -0.45
N GLN A 166 -0.14 -14.02 -0.49
CA GLN A 166 0.62 -14.69 -1.55
C GLN A 166 0.04 -14.42 -2.95
N THR A 167 -1.30 -14.46 -3.08
CA THR A 167 -1.97 -14.14 -4.34
C THR A 167 -1.74 -12.68 -4.74
N GLN A 168 -1.81 -11.74 -3.79
CA GLN A 168 -1.56 -10.32 -4.03
C GLN A 168 -0.09 -10.05 -4.44
N VAL A 169 0.89 -10.73 -3.82
CA VAL A 169 2.30 -10.65 -4.24
C VAL A 169 2.49 -11.13 -5.67
N ALA A 170 1.82 -12.22 -6.06
CA ALA A 170 1.89 -12.72 -7.44
C ALA A 170 1.29 -11.73 -8.46
N GLY A 171 0.33 -10.90 -8.03
CA GLY A 171 -0.32 -9.89 -8.86
C GLY A 171 0.47 -8.60 -9.08
N MET A 172 1.49 -8.33 -8.24
CA MET A 172 2.31 -7.11 -8.30
C MET A 172 3.80 -7.46 -8.30
N GLY A 173 4.61 -6.74 -9.10
CA GLY A 173 6.07 -6.89 -9.07
C GLY A 173 6.70 -6.28 -7.81
N ALA A 174 7.88 -6.75 -7.42
CA ALA A 174 8.59 -6.27 -6.25
C ALA A 174 8.88 -4.75 -6.32
N GLY A 175 9.22 -4.23 -7.49
CA GLY A 175 9.44 -2.80 -7.71
C GLY A 175 8.16 -1.98 -7.58
N GLU A 176 7.02 -2.51 -8.05
CA GLU A 176 5.72 -1.85 -7.88
C GLU A 176 5.29 -1.82 -6.41
N LEU A 177 5.45 -2.93 -5.68
CA LEU A 177 5.14 -3.01 -4.24
C LEU A 177 5.99 -2.03 -3.43
N THR A 178 7.30 -2.01 -3.66
CA THR A 178 8.23 -1.13 -2.95
C THR A 178 7.89 0.34 -3.23
N ARG A 179 7.66 0.68 -4.50
CA ARG A 179 7.28 2.04 -4.89
C ARG A 179 5.94 2.45 -4.28
N ALA A 180 4.92 1.58 -4.32
CA ALA A 180 3.63 1.85 -3.69
C ALA A 180 3.79 2.14 -2.19
N ALA A 181 4.58 1.32 -1.48
CA ALA A 181 4.85 1.51 -0.07
C ALA A 181 5.52 2.87 0.22
N GLU A 182 6.50 3.28 -0.59
CA GLU A 182 7.17 4.58 -0.44
C GLU A 182 6.24 5.77 -0.71
N VAL A 183 5.39 5.69 -1.74
CA VAL A 183 4.41 6.73 -2.06
C VAL A 183 3.43 6.91 -0.89
N ILE A 184 2.91 5.81 -0.34
CA ILE A 184 1.99 5.84 0.80
C ILE A 184 2.70 6.35 2.06
N ALA A 185 3.92 5.90 2.35
CA ALA A 185 4.69 6.34 3.51
C ALA A 185 5.01 7.86 3.47
N THR A 186 5.40 8.37 2.31
CA THR A 186 5.64 9.81 2.10
C THR A 186 4.35 10.59 2.28
N GLY A 187 3.26 10.15 1.63
CA GLY A 187 1.96 10.81 1.73
C GLY A 187 1.40 10.83 3.16
N LEU A 188 1.64 9.77 3.95
CA LEU A 188 1.27 9.76 5.38
C LEU A 188 2.01 10.83 6.20
N THR A 189 3.25 11.15 5.83
CA THR A 189 3.99 12.24 6.46
C THR A 189 3.37 13.59 6.10
N ASP A 190 2.97 13.77 4.83
CA ASP A 190 2.32 14.99 4.34
C ASP A 190 0.90 15.16 4.92
N MET A 191 0.24 14.05 5.29
CA MET A 191 -1.06 14.07 5.96
C MET A 191 -1.04 14.65 7.37
N ARG A 192 0.13 14.86 7.98
CA ARG A 192 0.24 15.43 9.33
C ARG A 192 -0.23 16.89 9.32
N GLY A 193 -1.32 17.16 10.03
CA GLY A 193 -1.87 18.51 10.16
C GLY A 193 -2.65 19.02 8.94
N THR A 194 -2.92 18.16 7.94
CA THR A 194 -3.77 18.53 6.81
C THR A 194 -5.23 18.70 7.22
N THR A 195 -5.91 19.65 6.58
CA THR A 195 -7.35 19.86 6.71
C THR A 195 -8.17 19.04 5.71
N ALA A 196 -7.52 18.37 4.75
CA ALA A 196 -8.15 17.62 3.66
C ALA A 196 -7.56 16.20 3.52
N PRO A 197 -7.72 15.30 4.53
CA PRO A 197 -7.11 13.98 4.51
C PRO A 197 -7.62 13.08 3.36
N ARG A 198 -8.89 13.22 2.96
CA ARG A 198 -9.45 12.52 1.80
C ARG A 198 -8.69 12.86 0.51
N LEU A 199 -8.49 14.14 0.23
CA LEU A 199 -7.77 14.59 -0.97
C LEU A 199 -6.34 14.04 -1.01
N HIS A 200 -5.66 14.01 0.13
CA HIS A 200 -4.32 13.42 0.21
C HIS A 200 -4.33 11.94 -0.11
N LEU A 201 -5.30 11.18 0.43
CA LEU A 201 -5.46 9.76 0.11
C LEU A 201 -5.69 9.53 -1.39
N GLU A 202 -6.58 10.31 -2.01
CA GLU A 202 -6.85 10.24 -3.46
C GLU A 202 -5.59 10.52 -4.29
N LEU A 203 -4.80 11.53 -3.91
CA LEU A 203 -3.54 11.87 -4.60
C LEU A 203 -2.46 10.79 -4.41
N MET A 204 -2.37 10.18 -3.23
CA MET A 204 -1.47 9.05 -2.97
C MET A 204 -1.83 7.86 -3.87
N CYS A 205 -3.11 7.50 -3.93
CA CYS A 205 -3.60 6.43 -4.79
C CYS A 205 -3.36 6.73 -6.29
N ALA A 206 -3.59 7.96 -6.72
CA ALA A 206 -3.29 8.40 -8.08
C ALA A 206 -1.80 8.24 -8.42
N ARG A 207 -0.89 8.60 -7.51
CA ARG A 207 0.56 8.42 -7.70
C ARG A 207 0.95 6.96 -7.81
N VAL A 208 0.35 6.07 -7.01
CA VAL A 208 0.59 4.62 -7.11
C VAL A 208 0.18 4.11 -8.50
N LEU A 209 -0.98 4.54 -9.02
CA LEU A 209 -1.50 4.12 -10.32
C LEU A 209 -0.70 4.65 -11.51
N LEU A 210 -0.03 5.78 -11.36
CA LEU A 210 0.64 6.53 -12.44
C LEU A 210 2.18 6.51 -12.31
N PRO A 211 2.84 5.34 -12.43
CA PRO A 211 4.31 5.26 -12.32
C PRO A 211 5.05 6.05 -13.40
N GLY A 212 4.37 6.41 -14.49
CA GLY A 212 4.93 7.25 -15.55
C GLY A 212 5.08 8.73 -15.18
N ALA A 213 4.43 9.18 -14.10
CA ALA A 213 4.57 10.54 -13.59
C ALA A 213 5.87 10.74 -12.78
N ASP A 214 6.49 9.66 -12.30
CA ASP A 214 7.77 9.71 -11.61
C ASP A 214 8.91 9.61 -12.64
N ALA A 215 9.73 10.64 -12.75
CA ALA A 215 10.87 10.70 -13.65
C ALA A 215 12.13 10.01 -13.09
N ASP A 216 12.04 9.40 -11.91
CA ASP A 216 13.15 8.73 -11.21
C ASP A 216 13.30 7.25 -11.61
N GLU A 217 14.41 6.63 -11.14
CA GLU A 217 14.71 5.22 -11.41
C GLU A 217 13.62 4.27 -10.90
N ARG A 218 12.91 4.63 -9.82
CA ARG A 218 11.86 3.81 -9.20
C ARG A 218 10.62 3.70 -10.08
N GLY A 219 10.22 4.83 -10.69
CA GLY A 219 9.16 4.83 -11.69
C GLY A 219 9.53 3.99 -12.92
N LEU A 220 10.83 3.96 -13.29
CA LEU A 220 11.32 3.12 -14.37
C LEU A 220 11.22 1.63 -14.05
N HIS A 221 11.69 1.19 -12.87
CA HIS A 221 11.60 -0.20 -12.43
C HIS A 221 10.14 -0.69 -12.35
N ALA A 222 9.23 0.10 -11.77
CA ALA A 222 7.81 -0.26 -11.71
C ALA A 222 7.18 -0.41 -13.11
N ARG A 223 7.61 0.39 -14.09
CA ARG A 223 7.17 0.23 -15.49
C ARG A 223 7.76 -1.02 -16.14
N MET A 224 9.02 -1.36 -15.86
CA MET A 224 9.65 -2.58 -16.35
C MET A 224 8.93 -3.83 -15.80
N ASP A 225 8.69 -3.91 -14.50
CA ASP A 225 7.94 -5.01 -13.87
C ASP A 225 6.55 -5.20 -14.51
N ARG A 226 5.87 -4.10 -14.81
CA ARG A 226 4.55 -4.14 -15.48
C ARG A 226 4.64 -4.64 -16.91
N LEU A 227 5.67 -4.26 -17.64
CA LEU A 227 5.92 -4.73 -19.01
C LEU A 227 6.30 -6.21 -19.03
N GLU A 228 7.18 -6.66 -18.15
CA GLU A 228 7.59 -8.06 -18.02
C GLU A 228 6.41 -8.98 -17.74
N ARG A 229 5.53 -8.59 -16.81
CA ARG A 229 4.31 -9.36 -16.52
C ARG A 229 3.37 -9.40 -17.72
N ARG A 230 3.20 -8.30 -18.44
CA ARG A 230 2.37 -8.25 -19.65
C ARG A 230 2.92 -9.15 -20.76
N VAL A 231 4.23 -9.14 -20.98
CA VAL A 231 4.92 -10.00 -21.94
C VAL A 231 4.82 -11.47 -21.52
N GLY A 232 5.02 -11.77 -20.22
CA GLY A 232 4.86 -13.11 -19.67
C GLY A 232 3.45 -13.69 -19.86
N MET A 233 2.42 -12.85 -19.69
CA MET A 233 1.02 -13.27 -19.95
C MET A 233 0.73 -13.48 -21.43
N MET A 234 1.31 -12.70 -22.33
CA MET A 234 1.18 -12.87 -23.78
C MET A 234 1.94 -14.11 -24.30
N GLY A 235 3.10 -14.41 -23.71
CA GLY A 235 3.92 -15.56 -24.12
C GLY A 235 3.37 -16.93 -23.75
N VAL A 236 2.40 -17.02 -22.85
CA VAL A 236 1.74 -18.29 -22.48
C VAL A 236 0.64 -18.70 -23.48
N GLY A 237 0.14 -17.74 -24.29
CA GLY A 237 -0.92 -17.98 -25.28
C GLY A 237 -0.42 -18.42 -26.66
N GLU A 238 0.89 -18.35 -26.95
CA GLU A 238 1.40 -18.52 -28.32
C GLU A 238 2.30 -19.74 -28.54
N ARG A 239 2.30 -20.73 -27.65
CA ARG A 239 3.06 -21.98 -27.84
C ARG A 239 2.15 -23.17 -28.09
N GLN A 240 1.38 -23.11 -29.20
CA GLN A 240 0.89 -24.33 -29.88
C GLN A 240 0.42 -24.00 -31.29
N GLN A 241 1.36 -23.72 -32.21
CA GLN A 241 1.17 -24.07 -33.62
C GLN A 241 2.35 -24.93 -34.02
N PRO A 242 2.16 -26.13 -34.55
CA PRO A 242 3.23 -26.92 -35.10
C PRO A 242 3.75 -26.22 -36.35
N VAL A 243 5.06 -26.07 -36.41
CA VAL A 243 5.77 -25.57 -37.58
C VAL A 243 5.52 -26.54 -38.72
N ALA A 244 4.76 -26.13 -39.71
CA ALA A 244 4.60 -26.88 -40.95
C ALA A 244 5.96 -26.93 -41.68
N ASP A 245 6.31 -28.12 -42.11
CA ASP A 245 7.48 -28.49 -42.89
C ASP A 245 7.62 -27.61 -44.14
N TRP A 246 8.77 -26.98 -44.31
CA TRP A 246 9.09 -26.04 -45.41
C TRP A 246 9.91 -26.72 -46.51
N ASP A 247 9.65 -27.96 -46.80
CA ASP A 247 10.23 -28.65 -47.94
C ASP A 247 9.13 -28.98 -48.97
N ASP A 248 8.70 -28.01 -49.72
CA ASP A 248 8.21 -28.14 -51.11
C ASP A 248 7.47 -26.90 -51.60
N VAL A 249 8.15 -25.89 -52.14
CA VAL A 249 7.56 -24.98 -53.14
C VAL A 249 8.63 -24.45 -54.07
N GLY A 250 8.50 -24.89 -55.33
CA GLY A 250 9.31 -24.44 -56.44
C GLY A 250 9.18 -22.94 -56.70
N GLU A 251 10.23 -22.38 -57.32
CA GLU A 251 10.33 -21.00 -57.78
C GLU A 251 9.15 -20.56 -58.68
N PRO A 252 8.66 -19.33 -58.49
CA PRO A 252 8.35 -18.49 -59.65
C PRO A 252 9.01 -17.12 -59.52
N THR A 253 9.89 -16.87 -60.47
CA THR A 253 10.35 -15.55 -60.86
C THR A 253 9.21 -14.61 -61.21
N GLN A 254 8.92 -13.64 -60.35
CA GLN A 254 8.22 -12.42 -60.78
C GLN A 254 8.99 -11.17 -60.28
N ARG A 255 9.45 -10.44 -61.31
CA ARG A 255 10.11 -9.15 -61.27
C ARG A 255 9.13 -8.13 -60.69
N ILE A 256 9.38 -7.57 -59.49
CA ILE A 256 8.62 -6.47 -58.93
C ILE A 256 9.25 -5.16 -59.41
N GLU A 257 8.51 -4.40 -60.21
CA GLU A 257 8.84 -3.03 -60.58
C GLU A 257 8.79 -2.11 -59.37
N ALA A 258 9.76 -1.22 -59.24
CA ALA A 258 9.86 -0.22 -58.19
C ALA A 258 8.75 0.85 -58.33
N PRO A 259 8.06 1.26 -57.25
CA PRO A 259 7.11 2.35 -57.29
C PRO A 259 7.82 3.71 -57.41
N GLY A 260 7.32 4.55 -58.32
CA GLY A 260 7.79 5.91 -58.56
C GLY A 260 7.55 6.88 -57.40
N PRO A 261 8.13 8.08 -57.42
CA PRO A 261 8.17 9.00 -56.32
C PRO A 261 6.79 9.64 -56.02
N SER A 262 6.39 9.58 -54.73
CA SER A 262 5.19 10.23 -54.20
C SER A 262 5.27 11.76 -54.23
N PRO A 263 4.14 12.46 -54.36
CA PRO A 263 4.10 13.93 -54.39
C PRO A 263 4.41 14.55 -53.02
N ARG A 264 5.09 15.70 -53.06
CA ARG A 264 5.50 16.54 -51.93
C ARG A 264 4.31 16.86 -51.00
N ALA A 265 4.45 16.49 -49.74
CA ALA A 265 3.61 16.96 -48.65
C ALA A 265 3.83 18.46 -48.39
N HIS A 266 2.71 19.18 -48.24
CA HIS A 266 2.68 20.62 -47.91
C HIS A 266 3.34 20.87 -46.52
N ARG A 267 4.26 21.84 -46.50
CA ARG A 267 4.89 22.38 -45.29
C ARG A 267 3.87 23.22 -44.53
N PRO A 268 3.70 23.07 -43.21
CA PRO A 268 2.87 23.96 -42.40
C PRO A 268 3.46 25.36 -42.31
N PRO A 269 2.65 26.43 -42.16
CA PRO A 269 3.15 27.80 -42.03
C PRO A 269 3.85 28.03 -40.67
N GLU A 270 4.90 28.82 -40.74
CA GLU A 270 5.76 29.27 -39.65
C GLU A 270 4.95 30.16 -38.66
N PRO A 271 5.10 30.02 -37.34
CA PRO A 271 4.37 30.84 -36.36
C PRO A 271 4.90 32.29 -36.40
N ALA A 272 3.98 33.24 -36.43
CA ALA A 272 4.24 34.67 -36.40
C ALA A 272 4.94 35.12 -35.12
N GLN A 273 5.96 35.98 -35.27
CA GLN A 273 6.70 36.59 -34.16
C GLN A 273 5.80 37.54 -33.36
N PRO A 274 5.96 37.63 -32.03
CA PRO A 274 5.19 38.57 -31.22
C PRO A 274 5.62 40.02 -31.48
N VAL A 275 4.62 40.87 -31.70
CA VAL A 275 4.75 42.31 -31.85
C VAL A 275 5.18 42.91 -30.52
N GLN A 276 6.30 43.66 -30.52
CA GLN A 276 6.76 44.43 -29.36
C GLN A 276 5.87 45.67 -29.18
N GLU A 277 5.26 45.78 -28.02
CA GLU A 277 4.58 47.00 -27.56
C GLU A 277 5.61 48.11 -27.19
N PRO A 278 5.36 49.39 -27.54
CA PRO A 278 6.27 50.48 -27.19
C PRO A 278 6.18 50.83 -25.69
N PRO A 279 7.25 51.40 -25.09
CA PRO A 279 7.31 51.69 -23.66
C PRO A 279 6.38 52.82 -23.24
N ARG A 280 5.62 52.59 -22.13
CA ARG A 280 4.79 53.62 -21.47
C ARG A 280 5.68 54.54 -20.68
N GLU A 281 5.52 55.85 -20.94
CA GLU A 281 6.14 56.96 -20.14
C GLU A 281 5.63 56.95 -18.67
N PRO A 282 6.47 57.34 -17.72
CA PRO A 282 6.05 57.44 -16.33
C PRO A 282 5.26 58.71 -16.06
N ALA A 283 4.05 58.58 -15.50
CA ALA A 283 3.25 59.70 -15.02
C ALA A 283 3.87 60.27 -13.75
N GLN A 284 4.21 61.54 -13.78
CA GLN A 284 4.54 62.40 -12.64
C GLN A 284 3.26 62.67 -11.81
N ARG A 285 3.27 62.31 -10.57
CA ARG A 285 2.97 63.13 -9.37
C ARG A 285 3.03 62.27 -8.09
#